data_343ff6d4664543d4cf1cd089ab740cca
#
_entry.id   343ff6d4664543d4cf1cd089ab740cca
#
_cell.length_a   1.000
_cell.length_b   1.000
_cell.length_c   1.000
_cell.angle_alpha   90.00
_cell.angle_beta   90.00
_cell.angle_gamma   90.00
#
_symmetry.space_group_name_H-M   'P 1'
#
loop_
_entity.id
_entity.type
_entity.pdbx_description
1 polymer ?
#
loop_
_entity_poly.entity_id
_entity_poly.type
_entity_poly.pdbx_seq_one_letter_code
_entity_poly.pdbx_strand_id
1 'polypeptide(L)'
;MSRLSFFFKRLVRMDWKAMWKTTKILKERSGKSRLWLLCDMLRCALKYNAGYVDYKIAEMYRLTDEQKKTQITRGLSNTIVRRMNDKAYWYLFDDKATFNRLFKDEVNRDWIELSDELSLEDWKAFLDRNDDLICKPLEGSSGVGIERHTKEEWRGREEAFLQELREKKIGIVEERVIQHPKMAEMCPTSVNTIRIATLL
;
A
#
# COMPACT_ATOMS: atom_id res chain seq x y z
N MET A 1 20.83 -19.59 14.75
CA MET A 1 19.47 -20.09 14.95
C MET A 1 19.25 -21.29 14.04
N SER A 2 18.80 -22.42 14.55
CA SER A 2 18.56 -23.60 13.73
C SER A 2 17.41 -23.37 12.75
N ARG A 3 17.46 -23.98 11.57
CA ARG A 3 16.37 -23.93 10.56
C ARG A 3 15.00 -24.33 11.14
N LEU A 4 15.00 -25.23 12.11
CA LEU A 4 13.81 -25.70 12.83
C LEU A 4 13.18 -24.60 13.71
N SER A 5 13.98 -23.82 14.46
CA SER A 5 13.49 -22.72 15.29
C SER A 5 12.84 -21.61 14.46
N PHE A 6 13.41 -21.30 13.28
CA PHE A 6 12.83 -20.36 12.33
C PHE A 6 11.49 -20.87 11.77
N PHE A 7 11.42 -22.15 11.47
CA PHE A 7 10.22 -22.82 10.97
C PHE A 7 9.07 -22.76 11.97
N PHE A 8 9.32 -23.15 13.23
CA PHE A 8 8.30 -23.08 14.29
C PHE A 8 7.79 -21.66 14.53
N LYS A 9 8.68 -20.67 14.60
CA LYS A 9 8.28 -19.25 14.74
C LYS A 9 7.40 -18.77 13.59
N ARG A 10 7.65 -19.27 12.38
CA ARG A 10 6.84 -18.93 11.19
C ARG A 10 5.46 -19.59 11.24
N LEU A 11 5.37 -20.85 11.64
CA LEU A 11 4.11 -21.55 11.79
C LEU A 11 3.19 -20.90 12.83
N VAL A 12 3.75 -20.47 13.97
CA VAL A 12 2.99 -19.80 15.04
C VAL A 12 2.48 -18.43 14.59
N ARG A 13 3.22 -17.73 13.73
CA ARG A 13 2.84 -16.40 13.21
C ARG A 13 1.93 -16.45 11.97
N MET A 14 1.58 -17.64 11.49
CA MET A 14 0.69 -17.78 10.34
C MET A 14 -0.76 -17.51 10.74
N ASP A 15 -1.45 -16.73 9.91
CA ASP A 15 -2.90 -16.54 10.05
C ASP A 15 -3.65 -17.76 9.50
N TRP A 16 -3.78 -18.77 10.34
CA TRP A 16 -4.45 -20.04 10.02
C TRP A 16 -5.91 -19.83 9.65
N LYS A 17 -6.58 -18.86 10.27
CA LYS A 17 -7.98 -18.55 9.98
C LYS A 17 -8.13 -17.97 8.57
N ALA A 18 -7.28 -17.03 8.20
CA ALA A 18 -7.28 -16.47 6.84
C ALA A 18 -6.87 -17.52 5.79
N MET A 19 -5.87 -18.36 6.09
CA MET A 19 -5.49 -19.48 5.22
C MET A 19 -6.67 -20.44 4.99
N TRP A 20 -7.35 -20.84 6.06
CA TRP A 20 -8.51 -21.73 5.96
C TRP A 20 -9.68 -21.09 5.20
N LYS A 21 -9.92 -19.78 5.39
CA LYS A 21 -10.90 -19.03 4.59
C LYS A 21 -10.52 -19.01 3.11
N THR A 22 -9.23 -18.80 2.82
CA THR A 22 -8.71 -18.78 1.45
C THR A 22 -8.90 -20.12 0.75
N THR A 23 -8.75 -21.28 1.45
CA THR A 23 -9.00 -22.59 0.84
C THR A 23 -10.44 -22.76 0.37
N LYS A 24 -11.42 -22.09 1.00
CA LYS A 24 -12.82 -22.12 0.54
C LYS A 24 -12.95 -21.51 -0.85
N ILE A 25 -12.40 -20.29 -1.02
CA ILE A 25 -12.44 -19.58 -2.30
C ILE A 25 -11.72 -20.37 -3.40
N LEU A 26 -10.54 -20.91 -3.07
CA LEU A 26 -9.73 -21.64 -4.03
C LEU A 26 -10.32 -23.02 -4.40
N LYS A 27 -11.06 -23.67 -3.50
CA LYS A 27 -11.82 -24.89 -3.81
C LYS A 27 -12.82 -24.64 -4.94
N GLU A 28 -13.57 -23.55 -4.85
CA GLU A 28 -14.57 -23.17 -5.86
C GLU A 28 -13.93 -22.91 -7.23
N ARG A 29 -12.72 -22.32 -7.23
CA ARG A 29 -11.97 -22.00 -8.47
C ARG A 29 -11.22 -23.17 -9.08
N SER A 30 -10.74 -24.10 -8.25
CA SER A 30 -9.81 -25.16 -8.67
C SER A 30 -10.41 -26.55 -8.71
N GLY A 31 -11.54 -26.77 -8.04
CA GLY A 31 -12.11 -28.11 -7.83
C GLY A 31 -11.31 -28.99 -6.84
N LYS A 32 -10.17 -28.53 -6.33
CA LYS A 32 -9.32 -29.30 -5.42
C LYS A 32 -9.89 -29.30 -4.00
N SER A 33 -9.60 -30.36 -3.21
CA SER A 33 -10.04 -30.39 -1.83
C SER A 33 -9.36 -29.33 -0.96
N ARG A 34 -10.06 -28.84 0.07
CA ARG A 34 -9.51 -27.80 0.96
C ARG A 34 -8.24 -28.27 1.69
N LEU A 35 -8.20 -29.55 2.05
CA LEU A 35 -7.05 -30.13 2.73
C LEU A 35 -5.84 -30.17 1.79
N TRP A 36 -6.02 -30.57 0.52
CA TRP A 36 -4.97 -30.56 -0.48
C TRP A 36 -4.42 -29.13 -0.68
N LEU A 37 -5.31 -28.14 -0.83
CA LEU A 37 -4.93 -26.73 -0.98
C LEU A 37 -4.15 -26.22 0.23
N LEU A 38 -4.54 -26.58 1.44
CA LEU A 38 -3.83 -26.22 2.67
C LEU A 38 -2.41 -26.82 2.70
N CYS A 39 -2.29 -28.10 2.38
CA CYS A 39 -0.98 -28.76 2.31
C CYS A 39 -0.07 -28.16 1.24
N ASP A 40 -0.61 -27.86 0.05
CA ASP A 40 0.18 -27.23 -1.04
C ASP A 40 0.56 -25.78 -0.68
N MET A 41 -0.30 -25.00 -0.01
CA MET A 41 0.05 -23.69 0.55
C MET A 41 1.22 -23.80 1.54
N LEU A 42 1.18 -24.76 2.45
CA LEU A 42 2.27 -24.99 3.41
C LEU A 42 3.57 -25.37 2.67
N ARG A 43 3.47 -26.28 1.70
CA ARG A 43 4.63 -26.62 0.84
C ARG A 43 5.19 -25.39 0.12
N CYS A 44 4.32 -24.54 -0.45
CA CYS A 44 4.74 -23.33 -1.12
C CYS A 44 5.35 -22.31 -0.15
N ALA A 45 4.82 -22.20 1.06
CA ALA A 45 5.39 -21.34 2.09
C ALA A 45 6.81 -21.76 2.48
N LEU A 46 7.08 -23.06 2.54
CA LEU A 46 8.41 -23.61 2.89
C LEU A 46 9.41 -23.54 1.72
N LYS A 47 8.96 -23.96 0.54
CA LYS A 47 9.85 -24.13 -0.62
C LYS A 47 10.10 -22.82 -1.36
N TYR A 48 9.08 -21.97 -1.48
CA TYR A 48 9.11 -20.75 -2.29
C TYR A 48 8.95 -19.47 -1.49
N ASN A 49 8.93 -19.57 -0.16
CA ASN A 49 8.69 -18.42 0.73
C ASN A 49 7.39 -17.66 0.42
N ALA A 50 6.36 -18.36 -0.09
CA ALA A 50 5.09 -17.80 -0.50
C ALA A 50 4.11 -17.75 0.67
N GLY A 51 3.45 -16.59 0.87
CA GLY A 51 2.30 -16.49 1.76
C GLY A 51 1.01 -17.00 1.10
N TYR A 52 -0.06 -17.16 1.88
CA TYR A 52 -1.37 -17.55 1.33
C TYR A 52 -1.94 -16.53 0.33
N VAL A 53 -1.56 -15.27 0.47
CA VAL A 53 -1.92 -14.20 -0.46
C VAL A 53 -1.21 -14.39 -1.79
N ASP A 54 0.12 -14.63 -1.77
CA ASP A 54 0.90 -14.92 -2.98
C ASP A 54 0.33 -16.15 -3.69
N TYR A 55 0.06 -17.21 -2.92
CA TYR A 55 -0.50 -18.45 -3.43
C TYR A 55 -1.84 -18.24 -4.14
N LYS A 56 -2.72 -17.38 -3.57
CA LYS A 56 -4.02 -17.05 -4.15
C LYS A 56 -3.89 -16.20 -5.41
N ILE A 57 -3.06 -15.17 -5.39
CA ILE A 57 -2.91 -14.20 -6.50
C ILE A 57 -2.25 -14.86 -7.69
N ALA A 58 -1.15 -15.59 -7.48
CA ALA A 58 -0.42 -16.28 -8.53
C ALA A 58 -1.07 -17.63 -8.93
N GLU A 59 -2.22 -18.00 -8.34
CA GLU A 59 -2.87 -19.30 -8.53
C GLU A 59 -1.90 -20.48 -8.50
N MET A 60 -0.99 -20.49 -7.53
CA MET A 60 0.15 -21.42 -7.46
C MET A 60 -0.25 -22.90 -7.52
N TYR A 61 -1.50 -23.22 -7.20
CA TYR A 61 -2.07 -24.57 -7.37
C TYR A 61 -2.16 -25.05 -8.83
N ARG A 62 -2.02 -24.14 -9.78
CA ARG A 62 -2.00 -24.43 -11.23
C ARG A 62 -0.60 -24.52 -11.79
N LEU A 63 0.39 -23.98 -11.07
CA LEU A 63 1.75 -23.84 -11.55
C LEU A 63 2.57 -25.10 -11.29
N THR A 64 3.43 -25.40 -12.26
CA THR A 64 4.51 -26.39 -12.07
C THR A 64 5.55 -25.87 -11.08
N ASP A 65 6.41 -26.78 -10.58
CA ASP A 65 7.49 -26.39 -9.68
C ASP A 65 8.47 -25.38 -10.33
N GLU A 66 8.72 -25.49 -11.64
CA GLU A 66 9.56 -24.55 -12.38
C GLU A 66 8.89 -23.16 -12.47
N GLN A 67 7.61 -23.10 -12.78
CA GLN A 67 6.87 -21.84 -12.79
C GLN A 67 6.76 -21.21 -11.41
N LYS A 68 6.61 -22.03 -10.34
CA LYS A 68 6.60 -21.52 -8.95
C LYS A 68 7.94 -20.86 -8.56
N LYS A 69 9.06 -21.33 -9.10
CA LYS A 69 10.40 -20.74 -8.86
C LYS A 69 10.55 -19.35 -9.47
N THR A 70 9.86 -19.03 -10.55
CA THR A 70 9.94 -17.71 -11.20
C THR A 70 9.09 -16.65 -10.52
N GLN A 71 8.27 -17.02 -9.52
CA GLN A 71 7.40 -16.09 -8.83
C GLN A 71 8.17 -15.29 -7.76
N ILE A 72 8.10 -13.96 -7.84
CA ILE A 72 8.59 -13.08 -6.78
C ILE A 72 7.51 -13.00 -5.69
N THR A 73 7.61 -13.91 -4.72
CA THR A 73 6.71 -13.93 -3.56
C THR A 73 7.02 -12.76 -2.62
N ARG A 74 6.07 -12.38 -1.77
CA ARG A 74 6.29 -11.34 -0.75
C ARG A 74 7.50 -11.62 0.14
N GLY A 75 7.71 -12.89 0.48
CA GLY A 75 8.88 -13.29 1.26
C GLY A 75 10.20 -13.09 0.52
N LEU A 76 10.24 -13.36 -0.78
CA LEU A 76 11.40 -13.11 -1.63
C LEU A 76 11.60 -11.60 -1.83
N SER A 77 10.53 -10.87 -2.17
CA SER A 77 10.55 -9.41 -2.32
C SER A 77 11.11 -8.73 -1.07
N ASN A 78 10.64 -9.10 0.13
CA ASN A 78 11.17 -8.55 1.39
C ASN A 78 12.67 -8.88 1.61
N THR A 79 13.14 -9.99 1.06
CA THR A 79 14.58 -10.34 1.15
C THR A 79 15.40 -9.48 0.19
N ILE A 80 14.90 -9.27 -1.04
CA ILE A 80 15.52 -8.40 -2.04
C ILE A 80 15.60 -6.97 -1.49
N VAL A 81 14.46 -6.41 -1.04
CA VAL A 81 14.40 -5.04 -0.48
C VAL A 81 15.40 -4.85 0.66
N ARG A 82 15.47 -5.80 1.61
CA ARG A 82 16.44 -5.71 2.72
C ARG A 82 17.89 -5.79 2.31
N ARG A 83 18.19 -6.44 1.18
CA ARG A 83 19.54 -6.62 0.69
C ARG A 83 20.00 -5.49 -0.23
N MET A 84 19.07 -4.94 -1.01
CA MET A 84 19.35 -3.94 -2.04
C MET A 84 19.13 -2.51 -1.55
N ASN A 85 18.26 -2.31 -0.56
CA ASN A 85 17.91 -0.99 -0.07
C ASN A 85 18.44 -0.79 1.34
N ASP A 86 19.28 0.23 1.53
CA ASP A 86 19.73 0.63 2.86
C ASP A 86 18.57 1.28 3.64
N LYS A 87 18.39 0.82 4.87
CA LYS A 87 17.34 1.34 5.77
C LYS A 87 17.52 2.82 6.10
N ALA A 88 18.75 3.32 6.07
CA ALA A 88 19.04 4.72 6.31
C ALA A 88 18.32 5.66 5.34
N TYR A 89 17.91 5.17 4.17
CA TYR A 89 17.23 5.93 3.13
C TYR A 89 15.73 5.63 2.99
N TRP A 90 15.17 4.76 3.82
CA TRP A 90 13.74 4.40 3.70
C TRP A 90 12.81 5.57 3.95
N TYR A 91 13.18 6.48 4.84
CA TYR A 91 12.41 7.69 5.13
C TYR A 91 12.12 8.54 3.88
N LEU A 92 13.00 8.51 2.87
CA LEU A 92 12.81 9.24 1.61
C LEU A 92 11.55 8.79 0.85
N PHE A 93 11.06 7.58 1.13
CA PHE A 93 9.90 6.99 0.48
C PHE A 93 8.73 6.75 1.45
N ASP A 94 9.01 6.66 2.74
CA ASP A 94 7.98 6.41 3.78
C ASP A 94 7.30 7.70 4.21
N ASP A 95 8.05 8.82 4.29
CA ASP A 95 7.52 10.15 4.57
C ASP A 95 7.04 10.83 3.28
N LYS A 96 5.74 11.15 3.23
CA LYS A 96 5.10 11.66 1.99
C LYS A 96 5.52 13.06 1.62
N ALA A 97 5.79 13.93 2.61
CA ALA A 97 6.23 15.29 2.35
C ALA A 97 7.67 15.31 1.83
N THR A 98 8.54 14.50 2.44
CA THR A 98 9.91 14.29 1.97
C THR A 98 9.94 13.72 0.56
N PHE A 99 9.10 12.73 0.27
CA PHE A 99 8.94 12.18 -1.08
C PHE A 99 8.52 13.23 -2.09
N ASN A 100 7.47 14.00 -1.79
CA ASN A 100 6.97 15.03 -2.70
C ASN A 100 8.00 16.15 -2.94
N ARG A 101 8.81 16.51 -1.93
CA ARG A 101 9.92 17.46 -2.09
C ARG A 101 11.04 16.91 -2.97
N LEU A 102 11.40 15.65 -2.79
CA LEU A 102 12.48 14.99 -3.54
C LEU A 102 12.12 14.81 -5.02
N PHE A 103 10.87 14.47 -5.28
CA PHE A 103 10.34 14.20 -6.62
C PHE A 103 9.40 15.32 -7.11
N LYS A 104 9.76 16.59 -6.80
CA LYS A 104 8.91 17.75 -7.11
C LYS A 104 8.59 17.92 -8.59
N ASP A 105 9.51 17.49 -9.47
CA ASP A 105 9.37 17.62 -10.92
C ASP A 105 8.45 16.50 -11.51
N GLU A 106 8.25 15.41 -10.76
CA GLU A 106 7.40 14.28 -11.14
C GLU A 106 6.03 14.31 -10.44
N VAL A 107 5.93 15.00 -9.30
CA VAL A 107 4.67 15.18 -8.57
C VAL A 107 3.86 16.31 -9.19
N ASN A 108 3.05 15.95 -10.19
CA ASN A 108 2.23 16.91 -10.96
C ASN A 108 0.86 17.17 -10.30
N ARG A 109 0.85 17.45 -8.99
CA ARG A 109 -0.34 17.88 -8.25
C ARG A 109 0.05 18.90 -7.20
N ASP A 110 -0.87 19.80 -6.86
CA ASP A 110 -0.66 20.76 -5.77
C ASP A 110 -0.72 20.02 -4.41
N TRP A 111 0.11 20.40 -3.49
CA TRP A 111 0.13 19.80 -2.15
C TRP A 111 0.74 20.75 -1.13
N ILE A 112 0.39 20.54 0.14
CA ILE A 112 0.92 21.30 1.27
C ILE A 112 1.14 20.39 2.46
N GLU A 113 2.23 20.62 3.20
CA GLU A 113 2.51 19.95 4.46
C GLU A 113 1.90 20.75 5.62
N LEU A 114 1.21 20.08 6.53
CA LEU A 114 0.64 20.70 7.72
C LEU A 114 1.66 20.78 8.86
N SER A 115 2.84 21.35 8.58
CA SER A 115 3.88 21.58 9.58
C SER A 115 3.46 22.65 10.60
N ASP A 116 4.18 22.74 11.73
CA ASP A 116 3.98 23.79 12.72
C ASP A 116 4.34 25.17 12.19
N GLU A 117 5.17 25.24 11.16
CA GLU A 117 5.62 26.46 10.49
C GLU A 117 4.65 26.99 9.44
N LEU A 118 3.62 26.20 9.08
CA LEU A 118 2.63 26.57 8.07
C LEU A 118 1.84 27.80 8.50
N SER A 119 1.96 28.91 7.75
CA SER A 119 1.17 30.10 7.98
C SER A 119 -0.30 29.91 7.56
N LEU A 120 -1.20 30.64 8.23
CA LEU A 120 -2.62 30.64 7.88
C LEU A 120 -2.86 31.26 6.48
N GLU A 121 -1.98 32.16 6.06
CA GLU A 121 -2.02 32.80 4.74
C GLU A 121 -1.72 31.77 3.63
N ASP A 122 -0.62 31.02 3.77
CA ASP A 122 -0.26 29.96 2.82
C ASP A 122 -1.33 28.86 2.75
N TRP A 123 -1.89 28.50 3.91
CA TRP A 123 -3.01 27.55 3.98
C TRP A 123 -4.22 28.03 3.18
N LYS A 124 -4.67 29.28 3.38
CA LYS A 124 -5.78 29.86 2.62
C LYS A 124 -5.48 29.94 1.14
N ALA A 125 -4.24 30.38 0.77
CA ALA A 125 -3.82 30.43 -0.61
C ALA A 125 -3.81 29.04 -1.28
N PHE A 126 -3.49 27.98 -0.55
CA PHE A 126 -3.60 26.61 -1.04
C PHE A 126 -5.07 26.20 -1.25
N LEU A 127 -5.95 26.51 -0.31
CA LEU A 127 -7.39 26.20 -0.41
C LEU A 127 -8.08 26.96 -1.55
N ASP A 128 -7.66 28.19 -1.84
CA ASP A 128 -8.22 28.99 -2.93
C ASP A 128 -7.94 28.38 -4.32
N ARG A 129 -6.87 27.59 -4.45
CA ARG A 129 -6.51 26.91 -5.70
C ARG A 129 -7.11 25.51 -5.84
N ASN A 130 -7.62 24.95 -4.75
CA ASN A 130 -7.98 23.53 -4.71
C ASN A 130 -9.37 23.34 -4.12
N ASP A 131 -10.32 22.83 -4.88
CA ASP A 131 -11.72 22.63 -4.46
C ASP A 131 -12.00 21.21 -3.92
N ASP A 132 -11.11 20.25 -4.16
CA ASP A 132 -11.27 18.82 -3.80
C ASP A 132 -9.93 18.29 -3.29
N LEU A 133 -9.88 17.90 -2.05
CA LEU A 133 -8.67 17.60 -1.31
C LEU A 133 -8.60 16.16 -0.85
N ILE A 134 -7.39 15.62 -0.81
CA ILE A 134 -7.06 14.35 -0.17
C ILE A 134 -6.10 14.61 0.99
N CYS A 135 -6.60 14.38 2.19
CA CYS A 135 -5.86 14.56 3.44
C CYS A 135 -5.26 13.24 3.92
N LYS A 136 -3.99 13.23 4.28
CA LYS A 136 -3.27 11.99 4.62
C LYS A 136 -2.34 12.20 5.82
N PRO A 137 -2.15 11.20 6.69
CA PRO A 137 -1.02 11.21 7.64
C PRO A 137 0.31 11.15 6.85
N LEU A 138 1.39 11.73 7.39
CA LEU A 138 2.72 11.68 6.77
C LEU A 138 3.18 10.24 6.59
N GLU A 139 3.04 9.44 7.62
CA GLU A 139 3.39 8.03 7.61
C GLU A 139 2.16 7.13 7.42
N GLY A 140 2.40 5.89 7.03
CA GLY A 140 1.36 4.89 6.86
C GLY A 140 1.11 4.50 5.40
N SER A 141 0.40 3.40 5.24
CA SER A 141 0.14 2.78 3.93
C SER A 141 -1.27 2.21 3.83
N SER A 142 -1.62 1.71 2.66
CA SER A 142 -2.88 0.98 2.41
C SER A 142 -4.16 1.81 2.62
N GLY A 143 -4.06 3.13 2.50
CA GLY A 143 -5.22 4.02 2.58
C GLY A 143 -5.75 4.30 3.99
N VAL A 144 -5.05 3.85 5.03
CA VAL A 144 -5.46 4.10 6.42
C VAL A 144 -5.27 5.58 6.74
N GLY A 145 -6.32 6.21 7.31
CA GLY A 145 -6.29 7.62 7.69
C GLY A 145 -6.36 8.60 6.52
N ILE A 146 -6.74 8.15 5.32
CA ILE A 146 -6.98 9.06 4.19
C ILE A 146 -8.42 9.54 4.24
N GLU A 147 -8.60 10.85 4.18
CA GLU A 147 -9.90 11.52 4.12
C GLU A 147 -9.98 12.37 2.84
N ARG A 148 -11.18 12.48 2.28
CA ARG A 148 -11.47 13.40 1.19
C ARG A 148 -12.36 14.51 1.71
N HIS A 149 -12.05 15.74 1.34
CA HIS A 149 -12.84 16.91 1.69
C HIS A 149 -13.10 17.76 0.45
N THR A 150 -14.32 18.31 0.34
CA THR A 150 -14.71 19.22 -0.73
C THR A 150 -14.87 20.64 -0.20
N LYS A 151 -14.81 21.62 -1.08
CA LYS A 151 -14.83 23.06 -0.74
C LYS A 151 -15.98 23.46 0.17
N GLU A 152 -17.12 22.81 0.04
CA GLU A 152 -18.30 23.05 0.86
C GLU A 152 -18.06 22.78 2.36
N GLU A 153 -17.10 21.88 2.68
CA GLU A 153 -16.80 21.47 4.04
C GLU A 153 -15.92 22.46 4.80
N TRP A 154 -15.08 23.24 4.12
CA TRP A 154 -14.15 24.18 4.77
C TRP A 154 -14.38 25.66 4.45
N ARG A 155 -15.15 25.99 3.41
CA ARG A 155 -15.37 27.37 2.96
C ARG A 155 -15.93 28.22 4.09
N GLY A 156 -15.23 29.31 4.41
CA GLY A 156 -15.57 30.25 5.48
C GLY A 156 -15.19 29.78 6.89
N ARG A 157 -14.46 28.65 7.01
CA ARG A 157 -13.93 28.11 8.27
C ARG A 157 -12.51 27.54 8.13
N GLU A 158 -11.71 28.11 7.26
CA GLU A 158 -10.42 27.59 6.82
C GLU A 158 -9.46 27.33 8.00
N GLU A 159 -9.46 28.23 9.00
CA GLU A 159 -8.62 28.09 10.20
C GLU A 159 -9.11 26.94 11.09
N ALA A 160 -10.41 26.85 11.33
CA ALA A 160 -10.98 25.73 12.09
C ALA A 160 -10.72 24.39 11.40
N PHE A 161 -10.82 24.35 10.08
CA PHE A 161 -10.54 23.16 9.29
C PHE A 161 -9.06 22.74 9.41
N LEU A 162 -8.12 23.70 9.40
CA LEU A 162 -6.70 23.40 9.64
C LEU A 162 -6.48 22.76 11.00
N GLN A 163 -7.13 23.28 12.05
CA GLN A 163 -7.02 22.73 13.41
C GLN A 163 -7.60 21.30 13.49
N GLU A 164 -8.78 21.07 12.89
CA GLU A 164 -9.37 19.73 12.81
C GLU A 164 -8.44 18.71 12.14
N LEU A 165 -7.78 19.09 11.06
CA LEU A 165 -6.83 18.20 10.36
C LEU A 165 -5.59 17.90 11.23
N ARG A 166 -5.08 18.91 11.96
CA ARG A 166 -3.96 18.74 12.90
C ARG A 166 -4.32 17.81 14.07
N GLU A 167 -5.51 17.97 14.66
CA GLU A 167 -6.02 17.09 15.72
C GLU A 167 -6.12 15.63 15.23
N LYS A 168 -6.53 15.41 14.00
CA LYS A 168 -6.57 14.10 13.35
C LYS A 168 -5.20 13.57 12.93
N LYS A 169 -4.13 14.33 13.16
CA LYS A 169 -2.75 13.98 12.76
C LYS A 169 -2.58 13.83 11.24
N ILE A 170 -3.36 14.57 10.48
CA ILE A 170 -3.10 14.75 9.06
C ILE A 170 -1.81 15.57 8.92
N GLY A 171 -0.89 15.12 8.11
CA GLY A 171 0.39 15.79 7.92
C GLY A 171 0.59 16.34 6.52
N ILE A 172 -0.20 15.88 5.53
CA ILE A 172 -0.14 16.36 4.16
C ILE A 172 -1.53 16.44 3.55
N VAL A 173 -1.78 17.53 2.83
CA VAL A 173 -3.00 17.72 2.03
C VAL A 173 -2.60 17.87 0.57
N GLU A 174 -3.28 17.17 -0.30
CA GLU A 174 -3.00 17.14 -1.73
C GLU A 174 -4.26 17.44 -2.53
N GLU A 175 -4.09 18.08 -3.67
CA GLU A 175 -5.11 18.15 -4.71
C GLU A 175 -5.58 16.74 -5.08
N ARG A 176 -6.89 16.56 -5.24
CA ARG A 176 -7.43 15.28 -5.71
C ARG A 176 -7.10 15.04 -7.17
N VAL A 177 -6.39 13.96 -7.44
CA VAL A 177 -6.10 13.51 -8.80
C VAL A 177 -7.38 13.04 -9.50
N ILE A 178 -7.68 13.62 -10.64
CA ILE A 178 -8.73 13.16 -11.56
C ILE A 178 -8.08 12.29 -12.63
N GLN A 179 -8.36 11.00 -12.59
CA GLN A 179 -7.77 10.08 -13.56
C GLN A 179 -8.38 10.23 -14.96
N HIS A 180 -7.57 9.92 -15.97
CA HIS A 180 -8.04 9.93 -17.35
C HIS A 180 -9.23 8.96 -17.55
N PRO A 181 -10.27 9.30 -18.35
CA PRO A 181 -11.46 8.49 -18.56
C PRO A 181 -11.18 7.02 -18.92
N LYS A 182 -10.22 6.76 -19.80
CA LYS A 182 -9.81 5.39 -20.17
C LYS A 182 -9.26 4.58 -18.98
N MET A 183 -8.59 5.24 -18.00
CA MET A 183 -8.17 4.59 -16.78
C MET A 183 -9.36 4.31 -15.86
N ALA A 184 -10.33 5.24 -15.82
CA ALA A 184 -11.53 5.09 -15.02
C ALA A 184 -12.44 3.93 -15.48
N GLU A 185 -12.35 3.49 -16.72
CA GLU A 185 -13.07 2.30 -17.22
C GLU A 185 -12.69 1.02 -16.44
N MET A 186 -11.46 0.91 -15.97
CA MET A 186 -11.01 -0.23 -15.16
C MET A 186 -11.51 -0.18 -13.72
N CYS A 187 -11.47 0.98 -13.09
CA CYS A 187 -12.01 1.22 -11.75
C CYS A 187 -12.37 2.71 -11.59
N PRO A 188 -13.67 3.07 -11.64
CA PRO A 188 -14.09 4.47 -11.58
C PRO A 188 -14.01 5.06 -10.15
N THR A 189 -13.99 4.21 -9.13
CA THR A 189 -14.06 4.63 -7.71
C THR A 189 -12.71 4.88 -7.04
N SER A 190 -11.61 4.49 -7.69
CA SER A 190 -10.26 4.72 -7.20
C SER A 190 -9.29 5.06 -8.33
N VAL A 191 -8.24 5.79 -8.01
CA VAL A 191 -7.18 6.08 -9.00
C VAL A 191 -6.44 4.80 -9.33
N ASN A 192 -6.47 4.42 -10.61
CA ASN A 192 -5.69 3.29 -11.12
C ASN A 192 -4.23 3.70 -11.25
N THR A 193 -3.32 2.84 -10.85
CA THR A 193 -1.89 3.11 -10.86
C THR A 193 -1.13 2.07 -11.68
N ILE A 194 -0.09 2.50 -12.38
CA ILE A 194 0.89 1.62 -13.01
C ILE A 194 2.11 1.58 -12.09
N ARG A 195 2.46 0.40 -11.60
CA ARG A 195 3.66 0.21 -10.78
C ARG A 195 4.76 -0.42 -11.62
N ILE A 196 5.89 0.26 -11.69
CA ILE A 196 7.09 -0.23 -12.36
C ILE A 196 8.13 -0.53 -11.28
N ALA A 197 8.67 -1.73 -11.28
CA ALA A 197 9.80 -2.12 -10.43
C ALA A 197 11.06 -2.20 -11.30
N THR A 198 12.11 -1.52 -10.87
CA THR A 198 13.44 -1.58 -11.52
C THR A 198 14.44 -2.24 -10.59
N LEU A 199 15.37 -3.01 -11.14
CA LEU A 199 16.50 -3.60 -10.45
C LEU A 199 17.78 -3.09 -11.14
N LEU A 200 18.65 -2.47 -10.35
CA LEU A 200 19.97 -1.98 -10.78
C LEU A 200 21.08 -2.88 -10.24
#